data_0b2fbc97aa2b5ba599881d143681f982
#
_entry.id   0b2fbc97aa2b5ba599881d143681f982
#
_cell.length_a   1.000
_cell.length_b   1.000
_cell.length_c   1.000
_cell.angle_alpha   90.00
_cell.angle_beta   90.00
_cell.angle_gamma   90.00
#
_symmetry.space_group_name_H-M   'P 1'
#
loop_
_entity.id
_entity.type
_entity.pdbx_description
1 polymer ?
#
loop_
_entity_poly.entity_id
_entity_poly.type
_entity_poly.pdbx_seq_one_letter_code
_entity_poly.pdbx_strand_id
1 'polypeptide(L)'
;MALMGQLRADAFDRFVAARWSALLHLAHLLTGGDRHRAEDLLQEALVKLWFAWPRVAEQAPEAYVRRVLARAAARSARRRWWGERPVERLPEHPEAGDVAAAVEERTRLEAALALLPVRQRTAVVLRYYQDLSEVQVAEALGCPVGTARSLTSRGVTRLRQLLGDAVEPVK
;
A
#
# COMPACT_ATOMS: atom_id res chain seq x y z
N MET A 1 27.91 24.93 -1.95
CA MET A 1 26.58 24.63 -2.56
C MET A 1 26.55 23.24 -3.20
N ALA A 2 27.47 22.89 -4.07
CA ALA A 2 27.50 21.57 -4.75
C ALA A 2 27.65 20.38 -3.79
N LEU A 3 28.54 20.46 -2.79
CA LEU A 3 28.78 19.39 -1.81
C LEU A 3 27.51 19.07 -0.96
N MET A 4 26.77 20.06 -0.55
CA MET A 4 25.51 19.87 0.20
C MET A 4 24.43 19.21 -0.66
N GLY A 5 24.37 19.54 -1.94
CA GLY A 5 23.47 18.89 -2.89
C GLY A 5 23.82 17.41 -3.09
N GLN A 6 25.12 17.09 -3.20
CA GLN A 6 25.61 15.72 -3.35
C GLN A 6 25.30 14.88 -2.10
N LEU A 7 25.61 15.38 -0.90
CA LEU A 7 25.32 14.67 0.35
C LEU A 7 23.82 14.38 0.53
N ARG A 8 22.97 15.30 0.08
CA ARG A 8 21.52 15.12 0.09
C ARG A 8 21.08 14.01 -0.88
N ALA A 9 21.62 14.00 -2.10
CA ALA A 9 21.33 12.98 -3.09
C ALA A 9 21.76 11.59 -2.59
N ASP A 10 22.98 11.47 -2.08
CA ASP A 10 23.51 10.22 -1.54
C ASP A 10 22.70 9.69 -0.35
N ALA A 11 22.20 10.57 0.52
CA ALA A 11 21.35 10.18 1.64
C ALA A 11 19.97 9.70 1.17
N PHE A 12 19.38 10.37 0.18
CA PHE A 12 18.13 9.95 -0.44
C PHE A 12 18.27 8.60 -1.14
N ASP A 13 19.31 8.42 -1.95
CA ASP A 13 19.55 7.18 -2.70
C ASP A 13 19.76 5.99 -1.75
N ARG A 14 20.50 6.17 -0.65
CA ARG A 14 20.64 5.14 0.40
C ARG A 14 19.30 4.80 1.04
N PHE A 15 18.47 5.77 1.34
CA PHE A 15 17.12 5.53 1.88
C PHE A 15 16.27 4.74 0.89
N VAL A 16 16.23 5.17 -0.39
CA VAL A 16 15.47 4.48 -1.44
C VAL A 16 15.95 3.05 -1.62
N ALA A 17 17.26 2.83 -1.74
CA ALA A 17 17.84 1.50 -1.89
C ALA A 17 17.47 0.57 -0.72
N ALA A 18 17.54 1.08 0.53
CA ALA A 18 17.22 0.31 1.73
C ALA A 18 15.72 -0.02 1.86
N ARG A 19 14.83 0.79 1.29
CA ARG A 19 13.37 0.68 1.47
C ARG A 19 12.62 0.27 0.20
N TRP A 20 13.28 0.18 -0.94
CA TRP A 20 12.68 -0.09 -2.25
C TRP A 20 11.73 -1.28 -2.24
N SER A 21 12.21 -2.43 -1.79
CA SER A 21 11.43 -3.68 -1.79
C SER A 21 10.17 -3.56 -0.94
N ALA A 22 10.29 -3.02 0.28
CA ALA A 22 9.15 -2.84 1.18
C ALA A 22 8.13 -1.82 0.64
N LEU A 23 8.60 -0.71 0.05
CA LEU A 23 7.73 0.31 -0.52
C LEU A 23 7.05 -0.17 -1.81
N LEU A 24 7.77 -0.92 -2.64
CA LEU A 24 7.19 -1.52 -3.86
C LEU A 24 6.14 -2.56 -3.51
N HIS A 25 6.39 -3.40 -2.50
CA HIS A 25 5.39 -4.36 -2.04
C HIS A 25 4.14 -3.67 -1.47
N LEU A 26 4.32 -2.60 -0.68
CA LEU A 26 3.19 -1.78 -0.21
C LEU A 26 2.38 -1.21 -1.39
N ALA A 27 3.07 -0.64 -2.39
CA ALA A 27 2.42 -0.12 -3.59
C ALA A 27 1.66 -1.23 -4.35
N HIS A 28 2.23 -2.43 -4.43
CA HIS A 28 1.60 -3.60 -5.03
C HIS A 28 0.30 -3.99 -4.30
N LEU A 29 0.31 -4.07 -2.98
CA LEU A 29 -0.89 -4.32 -2.18
C LEU A 29 -1.96 -3.23 -2.39
N LEU A 30 -1.55 -1.96 -2.41
CA LEU A 30 -2.45 -0.83 -2.60
C LEU A 30 -3.09 -0.78 -3.99
N THR A 31 -2.39 -1.26 -5.02
CA THR A 31 -2.89 -1.30 -6.41
C THR A 31 -3.65 -2.57 -6.76
N GLY A 32 -3.72 -3.53 -5.82
CA GLY A 32 -4.41 -4.81 -6.03
C GLY A 32 -3.66 -5.75 -6.96
N GLY A 33 -2.33 -5.80 -6.83
CA GLY A 33 -1.49 -6.72 -7.58
C GLY A 33 -1.06 -6.22 -8.98
N ASP A 34 -1.48 -5.03 -9.40
CA ASP A 34 -1.05 -4.46 -10.68
C ASP A 34 0.38 -3.90 -10.56
N ARG A 35 1.35 -4.63 -11.12
CA ARG A 35 2.77 -4.32 -11.02
C ARG A 35 3.12 -2.97 -11.65
N HIS A 36 2.66 -2.70 -12.85
CA HIS A 36 2.99 -1.45 -13.56
C HIS A 36 2.47 -0.24 -12.78
N ARG A 37 1.25 -0.35 -12.26
CA ARG A 37 0.66 0.71 -11.44
C ARG A 37 1.34 0.86 -10.08
N ALA A 38 1.83 -0.22 -9.52
CA ALA A 38 2.60 -0.17 -8.28
C ALA A 38 3.93 0.58 -8.49
N GLU A 39 4.63 0.29 -9.58
CA GLU A 39 5.86 0.98 -9.97
C GLU A 39 5.61 2.47 -10.23
N ASP A 40 4.58 2.83 -11.00
CA ASP A 40 4.20 4.22 -11.27
C ASP A 40 3.83 4.97 -9.98
N LEU A 41 3.04 4.32 -9.13
CA LEU A 41 2.61 4.89 -7.85
C LEU A 41 3.82 5.15 -6.93
N LEU A 42 4.77 4.21 -6.89
CA LEU A 42 6.00 4.37 -6.11
C LEU A 42 6.87 5.48 -6.67
N GLN A 43 7.07 5.54 -7.98
CA GLN A 43 7.85 6.61 -8.61
C GLN A 43 7.25 7.99 -8.30
N GLU A 44 5.93 8.17 -8.46
CA GLU A 44 5.25 9.42 -8.10
C GLU A 44 5.48 9.78 -6.62
N ALA A 45 5.43 8.79 -5.74
CA ALA A 45 5.65 9.01 -4.30
C ALA A 45 7.09 9.39 -3.99
N LEU A 46 8.08 8.77 -4.65
CA LEU A 46 9.50 9.08 -4.47
C LEU A 46 9.85 10.48 -5.00
N VAL A 47 9.26 10.92 -6.12
CA VAL A 47 9.41 12.29 -6.60
C VAL A 47 8.92 13.29 -5.55
N LYS A 48 7.76 13.05 -4.95
CA LYS A 48 7.23 13.92 -3.86
C LYS A 48 8.11 13.88 -2.62
N LEU A 49 8.64 12.69 -2.28
CA LEU A 49 9.59 12.55 -1.17
C LEU A 49 10.87 13.35 -1.44
N TRP A 50 11.41 13.32 -2.66
CA TRP A 50 12.60 14.09 -3.03
C TRP A 50 12.43 15.60 -2.76
N PHE A 51 11.30 16.16 -3.17
CA PHE A 51 10.99 17.57 -2.89
C PHE A 51 10.77 17.85 -1.39
N ALA A 52 10.24 16.89 -0.65
CA ALA A 52 10.03 17.02 0.79
C ALA A 52 11.28 16.66 1.61
N TRP A 53 12.29 16.02 1.01
CA TRP A 53 13.45 15.42 1.67
C TRP A 53 14.13 16.35 2.69
N PRO A 54 14.39 17.64 2.40
CA PRO A 54 15.03 18.54 3.37
C PRO A 54 14.29 18.70 4.69
N ARG A 55 12.99 18.39 4.69
CA ARG A 55 12.13 18.55 5.88
C ARG A 55 11.86 17.22 6.60
N VAL A 56 11.94 16.11 5.89
CA VAL A 56 11.50 14.82 6.43
C VAL A 56 12.63 13.81 6.63
N ALA A 57 13.82 14.05 6.07
CA ALA A 57 14.96 13.12 6.09
C ALA A 57 15.35 12.68 7.51
N GLU A 58 15.36 13.62 8.47
CA GLU A 58 15.75 13.38 9.86
C GLU A 58 14.57 13.02 10.78
N GLN A 59 13.32 13.10 10.28
CA GLN A 59 12.13 12.88 11.10
C GLN A 59 11.51 11.51 10.80
N ALA A 60 10.80 11.40 9.67
CA ALA A 60 10.07 10.20 9.32
C ALA A 60 9.84 10.06 7.80
N PRO A 61 10.90 9.91 6.98
CA PRO A 61 10.77 9.84 5.53
C PRO A 61 9.90 8.66 5.08
N GLU A 62 9.96 7.55 5.79
CA GLU A 62 9.15 6.36 5.51
C GLU A 62 7.65 6.61 5.79
N ALA A 63 7.31 7.24 6.89
CA ALA A 63 5.92 7.61 7.18
C ALA A 63 5.37 8.61 6.17
N TYR A 64 6.21 9.53 5.68
CA TYR A 64 5.82 10.45 4.62
C TYR A 64 5.49 9.73 3.31
N VAL A 65 6.39 8.86 2.81
CA VAL A 65 6.16 8.15 1.55
C VAL A 65 4.97 7.19 1.62
N ARG A 66 4.77 6.49 2.74
CA ARG A 66 3.59 5.65 2.99
C ARG A 66 2.29 6.45 2.89
N ARG A 67 2.25 7.65 3.47
CA ARG A 67 1.10 8.55 3.39
C ARG A 67 0.84 9.03 1.97
N VAL A 68 1.89 9.33 1.22
CA VAL A 68 1.77 9.72 -0.19
C VAL A 68 1.21 8.58 -1.03
N LEU A 69 1.73 7.34 -0.85
CA LEU A 69 1.25 6.13 -1.52
C LEU A 69 -0.23 5.88 -1.23
N ALA A 70 -0.64 5.93 0.04
CA ALA A 70 -2.02 5.72 0.46
C ALA A 70 -2.98 6.74 -0.16
N ARG A 71 -2.62 8.02 -0.13
CA ARG A 71 -3.42 9.10 -0.72
C ARG A 71 -3.50 9.00 -2.24
N ALA A 72 -2.42 8.62 -2.90
CA ALA A 72 -2.40 8.45 -4.35
C ALA A 72 -3.25 7.24 -4.78
N ALA A 73 -3.16 6.11 -4.08
CA ALA A 73 -4.01 4.94 -4.30
C ALA A 73 -5.51 5.28 -4.11
N ALA A 74 -5.86 5.97 -3.03
CA ALA A 74 -7.25 6.38 -2.78
C ALA A 74 -7.79 7.36 -3.83
N ARG A 75 -6.95 8.26 -4.36
CA ARG A 75 -7.34 9.19 -5.45
C ARG A 75 -7.53 8.49 -6.78
N SER A 76 -6.68 7.52 -7.12
CA SER A 76 -6.81 6.78 -8.37
C SER A 76 -8.13 6.02 -8.46
N ALA A 77 -8.66 5.56 -7.30
CA ALA A 77 -9.98 4.97 -7.22
C ALA A 77 -11.11 5.95 -7.57
N ARG A 78 -10.99 7.21 -7.13
CA ARG A 78 -12.00 8.24 -7.41
C ARG A 78 -12.08 8.57 -8.89
N ARG A 79 -10.95 8.60 -9.61
CA ARG A 79 -10.93 8.85 -11.07
C ARG A 79 -11.56 7.72 -11.88
N ARG A 80 -11.41 6.45 -11.45
CA ARG A 80 -12.01 5.29 -12.12
C ARG A 80 -13.51 5.19 -11.98
N TRP A 81 -14.08 5.68 -10.90
CA TRP A 81 -15.54 5.72 -10.75
C TRP A 81 -16.23 6.48 -11.88
N TRP A 82 -15.49 7.35 -12.59
CA TRP A 82 -16.00 8.18 -13.69
C TRP A 82 -15.73 7.63 -15.09
N GLY A 83 -15.08 6.48 -15.29
CA GLY A 83 -14.79 6.11 -16.65
C GLY A 83 -14.25 4.72 -17.02
N GLU A 84 -13.91 3.81 -16.09
CA GLU A 84 -13.34 2.52 -16.50
C GLU A 84 -13.90 1.32 -15.71
N ARG A 85 -14.34 0.29 -16.45
CA ARG A 85 -14.71 -1.01 -15.93
C ARG A 85 -13.49 -1.77 -15.40
N PRO A 86 -13.62 -2.57 -14.31
CA PRO A 86 -12.54 -3.42 -13.84
C PRO A 86 -12.22 -4.48 -14.92
N VAL A 87 -10.98 -4.55 -15.36
CA VAL A 87 -10.49 -5.69 -16.12
C VAL A 87 -10.21 -6.80 -15.11
N GLU A 88 -10.96 -7.88 -15.24
CA GLU A 88 -10.78 -9.11 -14.46
C GLU A 88 -9.48 -9.77 -14.93
N ARG A 89 -8.41 -9.66 -14.14
CA ARG A 89 -7.17 -10.43 -14.34
C ARG A 89 -7.18 -11.59 -13.35
N LEU A 90 -7.24 -12.80 -13.87
CA LEU A 90 -6.98 -14.04 -13.14
C LEU A 90 -5.48 -14.08 -12.76
N PRO A 91 -5.14 -14.41 -11.50
CA PRO A 91 -3.75 -14.60 -11.11
C PRO A 91 -3.20 -15.91 -11.67
N GLU A 92 -2.01 -15.86 -12.27
CA GLU A 92 -1.23 -17.04 -12.62
C GLU A 92 -0.65 -17.67 -11.35
N HIS A 93 -0.84 -18.98 -11.17
CA HIS A 93 -0.36 -19.72 -10.00
C HIS A 93 1.06 -20.25 -10.25
N PRO A 94 2.00 -20.07 -9.32
CA PRO A 94 3.25 -20.83 -9.32
C PRO A 94 3.13 -22.11 -8.48
N GLU A 95 3.79 -23.19 -8.93
CA GLU A 95 3.76 -24.52 -8.34
C GLU A 95 4.67 -24.72 -7.10
N ALA A 96 4.42 -25.77 -6.36
CA ALA A 96 4.49 -26.03 -4.92
C ALA A 96 5.79 -26.61 -4.30
N GLY A 97 5.90 -26.46 -2.97
CA GLY A 97 6.82 -27.05 -1.99
C GLY A 97 6.43 -26.53 -0.58
N ASP A 98 7.02 -26.94 0.54
CA ASP A 98 6.58 -26.52 1.91
C ASP A 98 6.77 -25.02 2.22
N VAL A 99 7.66 -24.36 1.49
CA VAL A 99 7.66 -22.91 1.29
C VAL A 99 6.42 -22.49 0.49
N ALA A 100 5.82 -23.38 -0.26
CA ALA A 100 4.65 -23.20 -1.09
C ALA A 100 3.37 -22.95 -0.30
N ALA A 101 3.13 -23.56 0.84
CA ALA A 101 1.89 -23.32 1.60
C ALA A 101 1.84 -21.87 2.10
N ALA A 102 2.95 -21.34 2.62
CA ALA A 102 3.04 -19.94 3.04
C ALA A 102 2.99 -18.96 1.85
N VAL A 103 3.57 -19.33 0.71
CA VAL A 103 3.51 -18.56 -0.54
C VAL A 103 2.10 -18.62 -1.12
N GLU A 104 1.44 -19.79 -1.09
CA GLU A 104 0.07 -19.95 -1.56
C GLU A 104 -0.92 -19.15 -0.72
N GLU A 105 -0.80 -19.19 0.62
CA GLU A 105 -1.63 -18.42 1.53
C GLU A 105 -1.45 -16.91 1.32
N ARG A 106 -0.21 -16.47 1.15
CA ARG A 106 0.11 -15.07 0.81
C ARG A 106 -0.51 -14.68 -0.54
N THR A 107 -0.38 -15.50 -1.56
CA THR A 107 -0.95 -15.26 -2.89
C THR A 107 -2.48 -15.19 -2.83
N ARG A 108 -3.12 -16.06 -2.05
CA ARG A 108 -4.57 -16.03 -1.81
C ARG A 108 -5.02 -14.75 -1.12
N LEU A 109 -4.29 -14.28 -0.11
CA LEU A 109 -4.58 -13.02 0.57
C LEU A 109 -4.42 -11.83 -0.36
N GLU A 110 -3.36 -11.78 -1.15
CA GLU A 110 -3.13 -10.71 -2.14
C GLU A 110 -4.23 -10.68 -3.19
N ALA A 111 -4.66 -11.84 -3.70
CA ALA A 111 -5.79 -11.95 -4.63
C ALA A 111 -7.12 -11.48 -3.99
N ALA A 112 -7.37 -11.85 -2.73
CA ALA A 112 -8.56 -11.39 -2.02
C ALA A 112 -8.54 -9.87 -1.76
N LEU A 113 -7.37 -9.31 -1.41
CA LEU A 113 -7.18 -7.85 -1.28
C LEU A 113 -7.45 -7.14 -2.61
N ALA A 114 -7.05 -7.72 -3.74
CA ALA A 114 -7.29 -7.16 -5.07
C ALA A 114 -8.79 -6.98 -5.38
N LEU A 115 -9.64 -7.85 -4.84
CA LEU A 115 -11.10 -7.82 -5.01
C LEU A 115 -11.81 -6.80 -4.11
N LEU A 116 -11.12 -6.19 -3.14
CA LEU A 116 -11.71 -5.15 -2.31
C LEU A 116 -11.84 -3.82 -3.08
N PRO A 117 -12.90 -3.03 -2.79
CA PRO A 117 -12.91 -1.63 -3.20
C PRO A 117 -11.66 -0.89 -2.71
N VAL A 118 -11.06 -0.06 -3.56
CA VAL A 118 -9.74 0.53 -3.30
C VAL A 118 -9.62 1.20 -1.92
N ARG A 119 -10.63 1.96 -1.48
CA ARG A 119 -10.59 2.61 -0.16
C ARG A 119 -10.64 1.62 1.00
N GLN A 120 -11.38 0.52 0.88
CA GLN A 120 -11.41 -0.55 1.88
C GLN A 120 -10.07 -1.29 1.90
N ARG A 121 -9.54 -1.66 0.73
CA ARG A 121 -8.21 -2.27 0.60
C ARG A 121 -7.14 -1.39 1.22
N THR A 122 -7.11 -0.11 0.87
CA THR A 122 -6.14 0.84 1.43
C THR A 122 -6.24 0.92 2.95
N ALA A 123 -7.45 1.02 3.52
CA ALA A 123 -7.65 1.07 4.97
C ALA A 123 -7.14 -0.21 5.66
N VAL A 124 -7.45 -1.38 5.11
CA VAL A 124 -6.99 -2.67 5.64
C VAL A 124 -5.48 -2.81 5.57
N VAL A 125 -4.88 -2.51 4.42
CA VAL A 125 -3.41 -2.57 4.23
C VAL A 125 -2.70 -1.64 5.20
N LEU A 126 -3.16 -0.41 5.36
CA LEU A 126 -2.57 0.53 6.29
C LEU A 126 -2.73 0.08 7.75
N ARG A 127 -3.89 -0.45 8.12
CA ARG A 127 -4.17 -0.86 9.50
C ARG A 127 -3.41 -2.11 9.90
N TYR A 128 -3.34 -3.13 9.05
CA TYR A 128 -2.83 -4.45 9.42
C TYR A 128 -1.45 -4.76 8.85
N TYR A 129 -1.13 -4.32 7.64
CA TYR A 129 0.19 -4.55 7.06
C TYR A 129 1.20 -3.48 7.50
N GLN A 130 0.75 -2.23 7.71
CA GLN A 130 1.58 -1.13 8.17
C GLN A 130 1.44 -0.82 9.66
N ASP A 131 0.59 -1.56 10.37
CA ASP A 131 0.30 -1.43 11.80
C ASP A 131 -0.02 0.01 12.25
N LEU A 132 -0.73 0.77 11.40
CA LEU A 132 -1.14 2.13 11.71
C LEU A 132 -2.38 2.14 12.61
N SER A 133 -2.44 3.09 13.55
CA SER A 133 -3.66 3.34 14.33
C SER A 133 -4.80 3.86 13.44
N GLU A 134 -6.03 3.77 13.92
CA GLU A 134 -7.22 4.31 13.20
C GLU A 134 -7.08 5.81 12.86
N VAL A 135 -6.47 6.58 13.75
CA VAL A 135 -6.18 8.00 13.55
C VAL A 135 -5.20 8.19 12.40
N GLN A 136 -4.11 7.42 12.38
CA GLN A 136 -3.11 7.47 11.31
C GLN A 136 -3.66 7.01 9.96
N VAL A 137 -4.52 5.98 9.95
CA VAL A 137 -5.23 5.55 8.75
C VAL A 137 -6.15 6.66 8.23
N ALA A 138 -6.90 7.32 9.12
CA ALA A 138 -7.76 8.44 8.76
C ALA A 138 -6.98 9.62 8.16
N GLU A 139 -5.85 9.98 8.77
CA GLU A 139 -4.93 11.00 8.25
C GLU A 139 -4.39 10.63 6.87
N ALA A 140 -3.94 9.39 6.70
CA ALA A 140 -3.41 8.90 5.42
C ALA A 140 -4.48 8.91 4.32
N LEU A 141 -5.72 8.53 4.63
CA LEU A 141 -6.85 8.54 3.70
C LEU A 141 -7.49 9.92 3.50
N GLY A 142 -7.16 10.90 4.34
CA GLY A 142 -7.76 12.22 4.33
C GLY A 142 -9.28 12.17 4.63
N CYS A 143 -9.68 11.41 5.65
CA CYS A 143 -11.08 11.22 6.03
C CYS A 143 -11.25 11.22 7.57
N PRO A 144 -12.49 11.40 8.08
CA PRO A 144 -12.77 11.26 9.51
C PRO A 144 -12.41 9.87 10.05
N VAL A 145 -12.02 9.78 11.33
CA VAL A 145 -11.64 8.51 12.00
C VAL A 145 -12.76 7.47 11.92
N GLY A 146 -14.01 7.89 12.13
CA GLY A 146 -15.18 7.01 12.00
C GLY A 146 -15.33 6.42 10.60
N THR A 147 -14.98 7.18 9.56
CA THR A 147 -14.94 6.68 8.17
C THR A 147 -13.82 5.68 7.96
N ALA A 148 -12.62 5.95 8.47
CA ALA A 148 -11.50 5.02 8.39
C ALA A 148 -11.82 3.68 9.08
N ARG A 149 -12.40 3.75 10.29
CA ARG A 149 -12.89 2.57 11.04
C ARG A 149 -13.91 1.76 10.24
N SER A 150 -14.90 2.42 9.64
CA SER A 150 -15.93 1.76 8.82
C SER A 150 -15.33 1.12 7.57
N LEU A 151 -14.38 1.77 6.90
CA LEU A 151 -13.70 1.22 5.74
C LEU A 151 -12.89 -0.03 6.11
N THR A 152 -12.15 0.02 7.20
CA THR A 152 -11.36 -1.12 7.72
C THR A 152 -12.27 -2.29 8.07
N SER A 153 -13.33 -2.05 8.85
CA SER A 153 -14.28 -3.10 9.28
C SER A 153 -14.94 -3.78 8.09
N ARG A 154 -15.47 -3.02 7.12
CA ARG A 154 -16.09 -3.57 5.90
C ARG A 154 -15.06 -4.34 5.06
N GLY A 155 -13.83 -3.83 4.95
CA GLY A 155 -12.75 -4.51 4.23
C GLY A 155 -12.41 -5.86 4.85
N VAL A 156 -12.27 -5.92 6.17
CA VAL A 156 -12.02 -7.18 6.91
C VAL A 156 -13.17 -8.16 6.76
N THR A 157 -14.42 -7.70 6.90
CA THR A 157 -15.60 -8.55 6.71
C THR A 157 -15.61 -9.16 5.31
N ARG A 158 -15.33 -8.36 4.29
CA ARG A 158 -15.29 -8.85 2.91
C ARG A 158 -14.12 -9.81 2.67
N LEU A 159 -12.94 -9.56 3.25
CA LEU A 159 -11.82 -10.51 3.19
C LEU A 159 -12.16 -11.85 3.81
N ARG A 160 -12.82 -11.89 4.96
CA ARG A 160 -13.28 -13.15 5.58
C ARG A 160 -14.23 -13.90 4.66
N GLN A 161 -15.15 -13.22 4.01
CA GLN A 161 -16.05 -13.86 3.03
C GLN A 161 -15.29 -14.45 1.83
N LEU A 162 -14.24 -13.77 1.34
CA LEU A 162 -13.44 -14.20 0.19
C LEU A 162 -12.49 -15.36 0.53
N LEU A 163 -11.95 -15.38 1.75
CA LEU A 163 -10.96 -16.37 2.19
C LEU A 163 -11.59 -17.59 2.87
N GLY A 164 -12.89 -17.52 3.19
CA GLY A 164 -13.56 -18.46 4.08
C GLY A 164 -13.18 -18.21 5.54
N ASP A 165 -13.84 -18.89 6.49
CA ASP A 165 -13.64 -18.67 7.95
C ASP A 165 -12.27 -19.11 8.48
N ALA A 166 -11.27 -19.33 7.62
CA ALA A 166 -9.93 -19.78 7.98
C ALA A 166 -9.03 -18.67 8.57
N VAL A 167 -9.48 -17.42 8.62
CA VAL A 167 -8.69 -16.31 9.20
C VAL A 167 -9.18 -16.03 10.62
N GLU A 168 -8.53 -16.65 11.61
CA GLU A 168 -8.69 -16.23 13.01
C GLU A 168 -8.13 -14.80 13.20
N PRO A 169 -8.79 -13.96 14.00
CA PRO A 169 -8.29 -12.61 14.27
C PRO A 169 -7.02 -12.71 15.11
N VAL A 170 -5.92 -12.23 14.57
CA VAL A 170 -4.73 -11.94 15.40
C VAL A 170 -5.15 -10.88 16.43
N LYS A 171 -5.04 -11.26 17.70
CA LYS A 171 -5.32 -10.41 18.86
C LYS A 171 -4.31 -9.27 18.95
#